data_806e929e7de7d6196336ebc005ecd756
#
_entry.id   806e929e7de7d6196336ebc005ecd756
#
_cell.length_a   1.000
_cell.length_b   1.000
_cell.length_c   1.000
_cell.angle_alpha   90.00
_cell.angle_beta   90.00
_cell.angle_gamma   90.00
#
_symmetry.space_group_name_H-M   'P 1'
#
loop_
_entity.id
_entity.type
_entity.pdbx_description
1 polymer ?
#
loop_
_entity_poly.entity_id
_entity_poly.type
_entity_poly.pdbx_seq_one_letter_code
_entity_poly.pdbx_strand_id
1 'polypeptide(L)'
;METNSEGSGGGGRWRFALLALVLIPFLPEIAIWLVSFGAQLGGCEPSANAPCHLGPLAASALIRGALRAGSMVAIGFSFGLSAVWLALCYLAIVRGWRRRWSRILLALATSLPLAVLPYFGPMLSISPLVNAECHPNEGGIPPWCRIYGGDVGDPAHEAVRIGWNVFIGAPVALVAFLVFVVALLVAGRRTSPQQGERVSG
;
A
#
# COMPACT_ATOMS: atom_id res chain seq x y z
N MET A 1 -20.87 16.65 -41.36
CA MET A 1 -19.72 16.86 -40.43
C MET A 1 -20.15 16.36 -39.08
N GLU A 2 -19.97 15.08 -38.84
CA GLU A 2 -20.23 14.47 -37.51
C GLU A 2 -18.93 14.48 -36.72
N THR A 3 -18.93 15.24 -35.65
CA THR A 3 -17.80 15.33 -34.70
C THR A 3 -17.78 14.10 -33.83
N ASN A 4 -16.97 13.11 -34.18
CA ASN A 4 -16.63 11.97 -33.33
C ASN A 4 -15.84 12.44 -32.10
N SER A 5 -16.52 12.82 -31.01
CA SER A 5 -15.93 13.21 -29.71
C SER A 5 -16.05 12.12 -28.64
N GLU A 6 -16.28 10.85 -28.99
CA GLU A 6 -16.52 9.73 -28.07
C GLU A 6 -15.31 8.83 -27.81
N GLY A 7 -14.10 9.36 -27.61
CA GLY A 7 -12.91 8.50 -27.38
C GLY A 7 -12.08 8.77 -26.12
N SER A 8 -12.32 9.85 -25.39
CA SER A 8 -11.37 10.33 -24.36
C SER A 8 -11.68 9.93 -22.91
N GLY A 9 -12.88 9.47 -22.58
CA GLY A 9 -13.31 9.30 -21.19
C GLY A 9 -12.82 8.04 -20.46
N GLY A 10 -12.47 6.98 -21.18
CA GLY A 10 -12.21 5.66 -20.58
C GLY A 10 -10.87 5.52 -19.85
N GLY A 11 -9.82 6.14 -20.38
CA GLY A 11 -8.47 6.00 -19.83
C GLY A 11 -8.26 6.69 -18.48
N GLY A 12 -8.93 7.83 -18.25
CA GLY A 12 -8.83 8.60 -17.02
C GLY A 12 -9.37 7.83 -15.80
N ARG A 13 -10.51 7.17 -15.93
CA ARG A 13 -11.13 6.38 -14.85
C ARG A 13 -10.22 5.26 -14.35
N TRP A 14 -9.53 4.56 -15.24
CA TRP A 14 -8.63 3.46 -14.86
C TRP A 14 -7.35 3.95 -14.21
N ARG A 15 -6.85 5.12 -14.58
CA ARG A 15 -5.70 5.77 -13.92
C ARG A 15 -6.06 6.16 -12.50
N PHE A 16 -7.24 6.72 -12.30
CA PHE A 16 -7.72 7.07 -10.96
C PHE A 16 -7.97 5.80 -10.10
N ALA A 17 -8.55 4.75 -10.70
CA ALA A 17 -8.74 3.47 -10.03
C ALA A 17 -7.41 2.85 -9.59
N LEU A 18 -6.36 2.91 -10.42
CA LEU A 18 -5.03 2.44 -10.05
C LEU A 18 -4.47 3.23 -8.85
N LEU A 19 -4.58 4.56 -8.88
CA LEU A 19 -4.13 5.41 -7.77
C LEU A 19 -4.86 5.04 -6.46
N ALA A 20 -6.18 4.89 -6.51
CA ALA A 20 -6.98 4.48 -5.35
C ALA A 20 -6.57 3.09 -4.84
N LEU A 21 -6.42 2.11 -5.74
CA LEU A 21 -5.97 0.76 -5.38
C LEU A 21 -4.58 0.75 -4.74
N VAL A 22 -3.67 1.60 -5.17
CA VAL A 22 -2.34 1.70 -4.56
C VAL A 22 -2.40 2.39 -3.19
N LEU A 23 -3.24 3.40 -3.01
CA LEU A 23 -3.28 4.20 -1.78
C LEU A 23 -4.10 3.55 -0.65
N ILE A 24 -5.17 2.82 -0.96
CA ILE A 24 -6.07 2.23 0.05
C ILE A 24 -5.35 1.38 1.09
N PRO A 25 -4.42 0.47 0.75
CA PRO A 25 -3.70 -0.32 1.74
C PRO A 25 -2.85 0.50 2.70
N PHE A 26 -2.46 1.73 2.33
CA PHE A 26 -1.62 2.63 3.13
C PHE A 26 -2.40 3.69 3.91
N LEU A 27 -3.73 3.65 3.87
CA LEU A 27 -4.56 4.58 4.64
C LEU A 27 -4.27 4.55 6.15
N PRO A 28 -4.01 3.39 6.78
CA PRO A 28 -3.65 3.36 8.19
C PRO A 28 -2.35 4.13 8.50
N GLU A 29 -1.31 3.96 7.68
CA GLU A 29 -0.02 4.64 7.84
C GLU A 29 -0.17 6.14 7.60
N ILE A 30 -0.91 6.52 6.55
CA ILE A 30 -1.23 7.92 6.26
C ILE A 30 -1.98 8.55 7.45
N ALA A 31 -2.92 7.80 8.06
CA ALA A 31 -3.65 8.28 9.23
C ALA A 31 -2.72 8.52 10.43
N ILE A 32 -1.75 7.64 10.70
CA ILE A 32 -0.75 7.84 11.76
C ILE A 32 0.04 9.11 11.52
N TRP A 33 0.53 9.34 10.29
CA TRP A 33 1.27 10.54 9.93
C TRP A 33 0.44 11.81 10.10
N LEU A 34 -0.82 11.80 9.65
CA LEU A 34 -1.73 12.95 9.76
C LEU A 34 -2.07 13.26 11.22
N VAL A 35 -2.36 12.24 12.04
CA VAL A 35 -2.61 12.39 13.47
C VAL A 35 -1.38 12.97 14.18
N SER A 36 -0.20 12.44 13.88
CA SER A 36 1.05 12.89 14.48
C SER A 36 1.37 14.33 14.11
N PHE A 37 1.20 14.68 12.84
CA PHE A 37 1.38 16.04 12.36
C PHE A 37 0.40 17.02 13.01
N GLY A 38 -0.89 16.64 13.09
CA GLY A 38 -1.91 17.45 13.76
C GLY A 38 -1.63 17.64 15.27
N ALA A 39 -1.17 16.58 15.94
CA ALA A 39 -0.79 16.64 17.35
C ALA A 39 0.39 17.59 17.59
N GLN A 40 1.43 17.50 16.76
CA GLN A 40 2.61 18.36 16.84
C GLN A 40 2.26 19.84 16.56
N LEU A 41 1.41 20.11 15.58
CA LEU A 41 0.90 21.47 15.33
C LEU A 41 0.11 22.03 16.53
N GLY A 42 -0.57 21.13 17.28
CA GLY A 42 -1.25 21.45 18.53
C GLY A 42 -0.32 21.61 19.75
N GLY A 43 1.00 21.52 19.56
CA GLY A 43 2.00 21.64 20.63
C GLY A 43 2.13 20.38 21.50
N CYS A 44 1.62 19.23 21.05
CA CYS A 44 1.78 17.97 21.74
C CYS A 44 3.14 17.32 21.43
N GLU A 45 3.83 16.86 22.46
CA GLU A 45 5.04 16.06 22.32
C GLU A 45 4.71 14.56 22.36
N PRO A 46 5.28 13.74 21.46
CA PRO A 46 5.04 12.28 21.47
C PRO A 46 5.41 11.60 22.79
N SER A 47 6.46 12.08 23.45
CA SER A 47 6.99 11.57 24.74
C SER A 47 6.25 12.10 25.97
N ALA A 48 5.33 13.06 25.82
CA ALA A 48 4.62 13.62 26.94
C ALA A 48 3.71 12.58 27.62
N ASN A 49 3.72 12.57 28.97
CA ASN A 49 2.82 11.71 29.75
C ASN A 49 1.37 12.22 29.76
N ALA A 50 1.17 13.50 29.45
CA ALA A 50 -0.16 14.10 29.37
C ALA A 50 -0.89 13.67 28.08
N PRO A 51 -2.19 13.31 28.14
CA PRO A 51 -2.94 12.92 26.97
C PRO A 51 -3.10 14.10 26.00
N CYS A 52 -2.74 13.89 24.75
CA CYS A 52 -2.95 14.85 23.67
C CYS A 52 -4.30 14.61 23.01
N HIS A 53 -5.10 15.65 22.88
CA HIS A 53 -6.41 15.62 22.29
C HIS A 53 -6.45 16.38 20.95
N LEU A 54 -6.97 15.74 19.92
CA LEU A 54 -7.33 16.32 18.64
C LEU A 54 -8.85 16.48 18.59
N GLY A 55 -9.34 17.63 19.06
CA GLY A 55 -10.78 17.80 19.31
C GLY A 55 -11.28 16.82 20.39
N PRO A 56 -12.35 16.05 20.15
CA PRO A 56 -12.90 15.10 21.12
C PRO A 56 -12.11 13.79 21.24
N LEU A 57 -11.14 13.51 20.35
CA LEU A 57 -10.43 12.24 20.28
C LEU A 57 -9.00 12.38 20.79
N ALA A 58 -8.56 11.38 21.56
CA ALA A 58 -7.16 11.28 21.97
C ALA A 58 -6.29 10.83 20.78
N ALA A 59 -5.17 11.50 20.54
CA ALA A 59 -4.24 11.18 19.45
C ALA A 59 -3.73 9.73 19.55
N SER A 60 -3.43 9.25 20.75
CA SER A 60 -3.03 7.86 21.03
C SER A 60 -4.10 6.83 20.64
N ALA A 61 -5.39 7.15 20.85
CA ALA A 61 -6.49 6.26 20.46
C ALA A 61 -6.60 6.13 18.94
N LEU A 62 -6.42 7.23 18.21
CA LEU A 62 -6.41 7.24 16.74
C LEU A 62 -5.21 6.44 16.21
N ILE A 63 -4.01 6.64 16.74
CA ILE A 63 -2.81 5.90 16.37
C ILE A 63 -3.01 4.40 16.62
N ARG A 64 -3.55 4.02 17.80
CA ARG A 64 -3.85 2.63 18.12
C ARG A 64 -4.83 2.00 17.15
N GLY A 65 -5.89 2.71 16.77
CA GLY A 65 -6.86 2.27 15.77
C GLY A 65 -6.22 2.06 14.40
N ALA A 66 -5.38 3.00 13.98
CA ALA A 66 -4.67 2.93 12.71
C ALA A 66 -3.64 1.77 12.68
N LEU A 67 -2.88 1.55 13.76
CA LEU A 67 -1.97 0.42 13.89
C LEU A 67 -2.70 -0.93 13.76
N ARG A 68 -3.83 -1.09 14.44
CA ARG A 68 -4.66 -2.31 14.31
C ARG A 68 -5.18 -2.50 12.89
N ALA A 69 -5.63 -1.43 12.24
CA ALA A 69 -6.07 -1.49 10.85
C ALA A 69 -4.93 -1.87 9.91
N GLY A 70 -3.74 -1.29 10.07
CA GLY A 70 -2.54 -1.66 9.31
C GLY A 70 -2.16 -3.12 9.51
N SER A 71 -2.18 -3.61 10.75
CA SER A 71 -1.94 -5.02 11.06
C SER A 71 -2.94 -5.95 10.37
N MET A 72 -4.23 -5.61 10.35
CA MET A 72 -5.25 -6.40 9.65
C MET A 72 -5.03 -6.42 8.13
N VAL A 73 -4.63 -5.30 7.53
CA VAL A 73 -4.25 -5.23 6.11
C VAL A 73 -3.08 -6.16 5.83
N ALA A 74 -2.01 -6.08 6.62
CA ALA A 74 -0.81 -6.90 6.46
C ALA A 74 -1.11 -8.40 6.60
N ILE A 75 -1.94 -8.78 7.58
CA ILE A 75 -2.42 -10.17 7.74
C ILE A 75 -3.19 -10.61 6.48
N GLY A 76 -4.15 -9.82 6.01
CA GLY A 76 -4.92 -10.13 4.81
C GLY A 76 -4.02 -10.33 3.59
N PHE A 77 -3.00 -9.50 3.43
CA PHE A 77 -2.02 -9.61 2.34
C PHE A 77 -1.19 -10.89 2.46
N SER A 78 -0.87 -11.35 3.67
CA SER A 78 -0.18 -12.63 3.90
C SER A 78 -1.02 -13.84 3.48
N PHE A 79 -2.35 -13.76 3.61
CA PHE A 79 -3.30 -14.82 3.25
C PHE A 79 -3.82 -14.72 1.79
N GLY A 80 -3.08 -14.08 0.89
CA GLY A 80 -3.37 -14.09 -0.54
C GLY A 80 -4.18 -12.89 -1.06
N LEU A 81 -4.64 -11.98 -0.19
CA LEU A 81 -5.29 -10.75 -0.61
C LEU A 81 -4.37 -9.91 -1.51
N SER A 82 -3.05 -9.99 -1.30
CA SER A 82 -2.04 -9.35 -2.15
C SER A 82 -2.15 -9.77 -3.62
N ALA A 83 -2.35 -11.07 -3.90
CA ALA A 83 -2.48 -11.57 -5.27
C ALA A 83 -3.74 -11.01 -5.95
N VAL A 84 -4.87 -10.99 -5.24
CA VAL A 84 -6.13 -10.41 -5.73
C VAL A 84 -5.96 -8.91 -5.97
N TRP A 85 -5.34 -8.20 -5.03
CA TRP A 85 -5.11 -6.77 -5.11
C TRP A 85 -4.21 -6.40 -6.28
N LEU A 86 -3.11 -7.14 -6.49
CA LEU A 86 -2.23 -6.99 -7.63
C LEU A 86 -2.95 -7.28 -8.94
N ALA A 87 -3.80 -8.31 -9.00
CA ALA A 87 -4.60 -8.60 -10.19
C ALA A 87 -5.52 -7.42 -10.57
N LEU A 88 -6.14 -6.76 -9.58
CA LEU A 88 -6.92 -5.55 -9.80
C LEU A 88 -6.07 -4.37 -10.31
N CYS A 89 -4.88 -4.17 -9.74
CA CYS A 89 -3.92 -3.18 -10.21
C CYS A 89 -3.52 -3.44 -11.67
N TYR A 90 -3.19 -4.69 -12.01
CA TYR A 90 -2.81 -5.07 -13.38
C TYR A 90 -3.96 -4.89 -14.37
N LEU A 91 -5.18 -5.20 -13.97
CA LEU A 91 -6.38 -4.93 -14.77
C LEU A 91 -6.53 -3.43 -15.06
N ALA A 92 -6.35 -2.58 -14.05
CA ALA A 92 -6.40 -1.13 -14.20
C ALA A 92 -5.27 -0.62 -15.12
N ILE A 93 -4.05 -1.17 -14.99
CA ILE A 93 -2.90 -0.84 -15.85
C ILE A 93 -3.16 -1.23 -17.31
N VAL A 94 -3.65 -2.44 -17.54
CA VAL A 94 -3.94 -2.92 -18.93
C VAL A 94 -4.99 -2.04 -19.59
N ARG A 95 -6.02 -1.59 -18.85
CA ARG A 95 -7.09 -0.74 -19.38
C ARG A 95 -6.74 0.75 -19.48
N GLY A 96 -5.87 1.24 -18.56
CA GLY A 96 -5.50 2.65 -18.49
C GLY A 96 -4.34 3.08 -19.41
N TRP A 97 -3.49 2.15 -19.83
CA TRP A 97 -2.30 2.44 -20.62
C TRP A 97 -2.20 1.52 -21.83
N ARG A 98 -1.74 2.08 -22.96
CA ARG A 98 -1.59 1.33 -24.23
C ARG A 98 -0.18 0.80 -24.45
N ARG A 99 0.86 1.54 -24.05
CA ARG A 99 2.26 1.17 -24.26
C ARG A 99 2.66 -0.01 -23.38
N ARG A 100 3.22 -1.06 -23.96
CA ARG A 100 3.66 -2.29 -23.27
C ARG A 100 4.68 -1.97 -22.16
N TRP A 101 5.71 -1.19 -22.47
CA TRP A 101 6.73 -0.82 -21.48
C TRP A 101 6.16 -0.02 -20.31
N SER A 102 5.24 0.91 -20.58
CA SER A 102 4.56 1.64 -19.50
C SER A 102 3.76 0.71 -18.59
N ARG A 103 3.13 -0.33 -19.13
CA ARG A 103 2.41 -1.34 -18.35
C ARG A 103 3.35 -2.11 -17.43
N ILE A 104 4.50 -2.58 -17.96
CA ILE A 104 5.49 -3.34 -17.19
C ILE A 104 6.08 -2.45 -16.08
N LEU A 105 6.49 -1.22 -16.40
CA LEU A 105 7.05 -0.28 -15.41
C LEU A 105 6.04 0.06 -14.31
N LEU A 106 4.78 0.32 -14.67
CA LEU A 106 3.73 0.58 -13.69
C LEU A 106 3.42 -0.65 -12.84
N ALA A 107 3.40 -1.84 -13.44
CA ALA A 107 3.21 -3.08 -12.69
C ALA A 107 4.35 -3.30 -11.69
N LEU A 108 5.59 -3.05 -12.07
CA LEU A 108 6.73 -3.12 -11.15
C LEU A 108 6.62 -2.05 -10.05
N ALA A 109 6.32 -0.80 -10.44
CA ALA A 109 6.17 0.32 -9.52
C ALA A 109 5.02 0.15 -8.51
N THR A 110 4.00 -0.65 -8.82
CA THR A 110 2.90 -0.97 -7.90
C THR A 110 3.17 -2.25 -7.11
N SER A 111 3.78 -3.26 -7.72
CA SER A 111 4.05 -4.55 -7.07
C SER A 111 5.07 -4.42 -5.95
N LEU A 112 6.13 -3.62 -6.14
CA LEU A 112 7.19 -3.47 -5.15
C LEU A 112 6.70 -2.82 -3.84
N PRO A 113 6.01 -1.66 -3.86
CA PRO A 113 5.43 -1.10 -2.64
C PRO A 113 4.42 -2.04 -1.98
N LEU A 114 3.52 -2.68 -2.73
CA LEU A 114 2.51 -3.58 -2.20
C LEU A 114 3.10 -4.89 -1.65
N ALA A 115 4.29 -5.28 -2.08
CA ALA A 115 5.01 -6.44 -1.55
C ALA A 115 5.68 -6.18 -0.20
N VAL A 116 6.01 -4.93 0.12
CA VAL A 116 6.89 -4.59 1.26
C VAL A 116 6.18 -3.69 2.27
N LEU A 117 5.61 -2.57 1.81
CA LEU A 117 5.12 -1.53 2.70
C LEU A 117 3.94 -1.94 3.60
N PRO A 118 2.98 -2.81 3.19
CA PRO A 118 1.91 -3.25 4.10
C PRO A 118 2.44 -3.94 5.37
N TYR A 119 3.64 -4.53 5.31
CA TYR A 119 4.27 -5.22 6.44
C TYR A 119 5.12 -4.29 7.29
N PHE A 120 5.85 -3.36 6.68
CA PHE A 120 6.74 -2.42 7.36
C PHE A 120 6.11 -1.05 7.61
N GLY A 121 5.03 -0.70 6.89
CA GLY A 121 4.37 0.60 6.99
C GLY A 121 4.00 0.98 8.42
N PRO A 122 3.29 0.13 9.18
CA PRO A 122 2.94 0.43 10.56
C PRO A 122 4.16 0.71 11.45
N MET A 123 5.23 -0.09 11.32
CA MET A 123 6.47 0.10 12.06
C MET A 123 7.16 1.42 11.66
N LEU A 124 7.27 1.70 10.37
CA LEU A 124 7.89 2.93 9.88
C LEU A 124 7.11 4.18 10.32
N SER A 125 5.80 4.07 10.41
CA SER A 125 4.93 5.20 10.80
C SER A 125 5.07 5.56 12.26
N ILE A 126 5.32 4.61 13.16
CA ILE A 126 5.48 4.86 14.59
C ILE A 126 6.94 5.12 14.98
N SER A 127 7.90 4.69 14.18
CA SER A 127 9.34 4.83 14.48
C SER A 127 9.75 6.25 14.90
N PRO A 128 9.30 7.34 14.24
CA PRO A 128 9.64 8.70 14.65
C PRO A 128 8.92 9.18 15.91
N LEU A 129 7.93 8.44 16.40
CA LEU A 129 7.11 8.81 17.56
C LEU A 129 7.55 8.10 18.83
N VAL A 130 8.30 7.00 18.72
CA VAL A 130 8.76 6.24 19.87
C VAL A 130 9.96 6.94 20.52
N ASN A 131 9.91 7.09 21.83
CA ASN A 131 11.00 7.58 22.66
C ASN A 131 11.95 6.43 23.06
N ALA A 132 13.00 6.73 23.84
CA ALA A 132 13.98 5.74 24.28
C ALA A 132 13.34 4.56 25.06
N GLU A 133 12.24 4.77 25.77
CA GLU A 133 11.52 3.73 26.53
C GLU A 133 10.70 2.79 25.64
N CYS A 134 10.32 3.26 24.46
CA CYS A 134 9.55 2.53 23.47
C CYS A 134 10.42 1.90 22.36
N HIS A 135 11.75 1.95 22.46
CA HIS A 135 12.61 1.38 21.43
C HIS A 135 12.37 -0.12 21.27
N PRO A 136 12.26 -0.60 20.01
CA PRO A 136 12.15 -2.01 19.74
C PRO A 136 13.36 -2.77 20.31
N ASN A 137 13.09 -3.84 21.04
CA ASN A 137 14.07 -4.82 21.47
C ASN A 137 13.93 -6.11 20.65
N GLU A 138 14.67 -7.16 20.97
CA GLU A 138 14.59 -8.45 20.28
C GLU A 138 13.17 -9.05 20.25
N GLY A 139 12.31 -8.68 21.19
CA GLY A 139 10.90 -9.11 21.25
C GLY A 139 9.91 -8.16 20.55
N GLY A 140 10.35 -7.02 20.02
CA GLY A 140 9.49 -5.98 19.46
C GLY A 140 9.33 -4.75 20.36
N ILE A 141 8.28 -3.95 20.14
CA ILE A 141 7.98 -2.78 20.96
C ILE A 141 7.41 -3.25 22.31
N PRO A 142 7.88 -2.68 23.45
CA PRO A 142 7.38 -3.06 24.77
C PRO A 142 5.89 -2.80 24.94
N PRO A 143 5.15 -3.66 25.67
CA PRO A 143 3.70 -3.51 25.85
C PRO A 143 3.31 -2.26 26.65
N TRP A 144 4.24 -1.66 27.41
CA TRP A 144 4.03 -0.42 28.17
C TRP A 144 4.37 0.86 27.39
N CYS A 145 4.63 0.75 26.07
CA CYS A 145 4.95 1.90 25.26
C CYS A 145 3.79 2.90 25.21
N ARG A 146 4.11 4.17 25.49
CA ARG A 146 3.14 5.28 25.45
C ARG A 146 3.55 6.30 24.39
N ILE A 147 2.57 6.76 23.64
CA ILE A 147 2.72 7.85 22.67
C ILE A 147 1.58 8.83 22.90
N TYR A 148 1.89 10.12 23.01
CA TYR A 148 0.91 11.18 23.33
C TYR A 148 0.09 10.86 24.60
N GLY A 149 0.76 10.38 25.65
CA GLY A 149 0.14 10.07 26.94
C GLY A 149 -0.78 8.86 26.98
N GLY A 150 -0.92 8.11 25.90
CA GLY A 150 -1.74 6.91 25.84
C GLY A 150 -0.97 5.66 25.47
N ASP A 151 -1.45 4.52 25.95
CA ASP A 151 -0.86 3.21 25.69
C ASP A 151 -1.09 2.78 24.23
N VAL A 152 0.00 2.41 23.54
CA VAL A 152 0.02 1.89 22.16
C VAL A 152 0.85 0.60 22.04
N GLY A 153 1.34 0.07 23.17
CA GLY A 153 2.31 -1.02 23.21
C GLY A 153 1.85 -2.28 22.47
N ASP A 154 0.68 -2.83 22.80
CA ASP A 154 0.17 -4.04 22.19
C ASP A 154 0.05 -3.95 20.65
N PRO A 155 -0.66 -2.95 20.06
CA PRO A 155 -0.77 -2.85 18.62
C PRO A 155 0.56 -2.50 17.94
N ALA A 156 1.45 -1.80 18.60
CA ALA A 156 2.78 -1.52 18.09
C ALA A 156 3.67 -2.76 18.09
N HIS A 157 3.59 -3.60 19.13
CA HIS A 157 4.26 -4.90 19.19
C HIS A 157 3.78 -5.83 18.07
N GLU A 158 2.47 -5.93 17.88
CA GLU A 158 1.88 -6.72 16.79
C GLU A 158 2.32 -6.24 15.41
N ALA A 159 2.37 -4.91 15.21
CA ALA A 159 2.84 -4.31 13.96
C ALA A 159 4.28 -4.71 13.62
N VAL A 160 5.18 -4.79 14.62
CA VAL A 160 6.56 -5.25 14.41
C VAL A 160 6.61 -6.74 14.07
N ARG A 161 5.85 -7.58 14.79
CA ARG A 161 5.77 -9.03 14.51
C ARG A 161 5.29 -9.32 13.10
N ILE A 162 4.30 -8.60 12.62
CA ILE A 162 3.72 -8.77 11.28
C ILE A 162 4.73 -8.40 10.19
N GLY A 163 5.71 -7.55 10.46
CA GLY A 163 6.79 -7.22 9.54
C GLY A 163 7.48 -8.47 8.94
N TRP A 164 7.62 -9.55 9.72
CA TRP A 164 8.19 -10.82 9.26
C TRP A 164 7.38 -11.50 8.15
N ASN A 165 6.10 -11.18 8.01
CA ASN A 165 5.25 -11.74 6.95
C ASN A 165 5.65 -11.26 5.55
N VAL A 166 6.54 -10.28 5.44
CA VAL A 166 7.14 -9.88 4.15
C VAL A 166 7.81 -11.05 3.43
N PHE A 167 8.38 -12.00 4.18
CA PHE A 167 8.99 -13.21 3.59
C PHE A 167 7.97 -14.13 2.90
N ILE A 168 6.68 -13.96 3.18
CA ILE A 168 5.59 -14.65 2.48
C ILE A 168 5.03 -13.75 1.39
N GLY A 169 4.78 -12.48 1.69
CA GLY A 169 4.13 -11.54 0.77
C GLY A 169 4.98 -11.14 -0.42
N ALA A 170 6.28 -10.92 -0.22
CA ALA A 170 7.17 -10.52 -1.32
C ALA A 170 7.30 -11.59 -2.42
N PRO A 171 7.50 -12.89 -2.12
CA PRO A 171 7.46 -13.94 -3.14
C PRO A 171 6.13 -14.02 -3.88
N VAL A 172 4.98 -13.88 -3.20
CA VAL A 172 3.66 -13.89 -3.84
C VAL A 172 3.53 -12.73 -4.83
N ALA A 173 3.96 -11.54 -4.44
CA ALA A 173 3.94 -10.38 -5.33
C ALA A 173 4.87 -10.54 -6.53
N LEU A 174 6.05 -11.13 -6.34
CA LEU A 174 7.00 -11.43 -7.42
C LEU A 174 6.41 -12.43 -8.41
N VAL A 175 5.81 -13.53 -7.93
CA VAL A 175 5.17 -14.52 -8.79
C VAL A 175 4.01 -13.89 -9.57
N ALA A 176 3.15 -13.10 -8.91
CA ALA A 176 2.06 -12.40 -9.57
C ALA A 176 2.57 -11.45 -10.67
N PHE A 177 3.65 -10.70 -10.40
CA PHE A 177 4.27 -9.83 -11.40
C PHE A 177 4.83 -10.63 -12.59
N LEU A 178 5.53 -11.73 -12.35
CA LEU A 178 6.06 -12.58 -13.42
C LEU A 178 4.95 -13.17 -14.29
N VAL A 179 3.86 -13.66 -13.66
CA VAL A 179 2.67 -14.13 -14.38
C VAL A 179 2.07 -13.04 -15.27
N PHE A 180 1.97 -11.81 -14.74
CA PHE A 180 1.49 -10.67 -15.52
C PHE A 180 2.38 -10.37 -16.74
N VAL A 181 3.72 -10.34 -16.55
CA VAL A 181 4.67 -10.10 -17.66
C VAL A 181 4.56 -11.19 -18.72
N VAL A 182 4.52 -12.46 -18.31
CA VAL A 182 4.36 -13.59 -19.25
C VAL A 182 3.04 -13.46 -20.01
N ALA A 183 1.95 -13.15 -19.33
CA ALA A 183 0.64 -12.95 -19.99
C ALA A 183 0.68 -11.84 -21.04
N LEU A 184 1.36 -10.72 -20.76
CA LEU A 184 1.55 -9.63 -21.74
C LEU A 184 2.40 -10.06 -22.94
N LEU A 185 3.45 -10.85 -22.72
CA LEU A 185 4.33 -11.33 -23.78
C LEU A 185 3.59 -12.31 -24.71
N VAL A 186 2.82 -13.23 -24.13
CA VAL A 186 2.02 -14.22 -24.90
C VAL A 186 0.91 -13.52 -25.67
N ALA A 187 0.18 -12.60 -25.06
CA ALA A 187 -0.88 -11.84 -25.74
C ALA A 187 -0.33 -11.03 -26.93
N GLY A 188 0.89 -10.49 -26.79
CA GLY A 188 1.51 -9.72 -27.87
C GLY A 188 1.99 -10.55 -29.07
N ARG A 189 2.24 -11.85 -28.88
CA ARG A 189 2.62 -12.76 -29.99
C ARG A 189 1.42 -13.17 -30.86
N ARG A 190 0.22 -13.24 -30.26
CA ARG A 190 -1.00 -13.66 -30.95
C ARG A 190 -1.56 -12.60 -31.92
N THR A 191 -1.12 -11.35 -31.82
CA THR A 191 -1.59 -10.23 -32.66
C THR A 191 -0.72 -10.00 -33.90
N SER A 192 0.33 -10.79 -34.12
CA SER A 192 1.29 -10.60 -35.24
C SER A 192 1.13 -11.44 -36.52
N PRO A 193 0.15 -12.32 -36.78
CA PRO A 193 0.26 -13.22 -37.91
C PRO A 193 -0.63 -12.96 -39.14
N GLN A 194 -1.12 -11.77 -39.47
CA GLN A 194 -1.97 -11.62 -40.67
C GLN A 194 -1.68 -10.42 -41.58
N GLN A 195 -0.51 -9.81 -41.50
CA GLN A 195 -0.15 -8.74 -42.45
C GLN A 195 0.69 -9.20 -43.65
N GLY A 196 1.05 -10.49 -43.73
CA GLY A 196 1.89 -11.01 -44.82
C GLY A 196 1.13 -11.54 -46.07
N GLU A 197 -0.20 -11.72 -45.99
CA GLU A 197 -0.92 -12.49 -47.01
C GLU A 197 -1.82 -11.66 -47.97
N ARG A 198 -1.76 -10.32 -47.89
CA ARG A 198 -2.57 -9.44 -48.75
C ARG A 198 -1.80 -8.68 -49.83
N VAL A 199 -0.61 -9.12 -50.24
CA VAL A 199 0.17 -8.44 -51.31
C VAL A 199 0.48 -9.37 -52.46
N SER A 200 -0.26 -10.44 -52.68
CA SER A 200 -0.13 -11.26 -53.90
C SER A 200 -1.51 -11.67 -54.40
N GLY A 201 -2.21 -10.73 -55.00
CA GLY A 201 -3.44 -10.95 -55.74
C GLY A 201 -3.67 -9.83 -56.75
#